data_498aa926dffdb803b0ac3961ae960fe0
#
_entry.id   498aa926dffdb803b0ac3961ae960fe0
#
_cell.length_a   1.000
_cell.length_b   1.000
_cell.length_c   1.000
_cell.angle_alpha   90.00
_cell.angle_beta   90.00
_cell.angle_gamma   90.00
#
_symmetry.space_group_name_H-M   'P 1'
#
loop_
_entity.id
_entity.type
_entity.pdbx_description
1 polymer ?
#
loop_
_entity_poly.entity_id
_entity_poly.type
_entity_poly.pdbx_seq_one_letter_code
_entity_poly.pdbx_strand_id
1 'polypeptide(L)'
;MQGHPDVKRQLNEALKGQLTAINQYFLHARMCGSWGLEHLNQREYKYSIKAMKRADLLIERILLLAGLPNLQDLGKLLIGEDVPEILGNDLQVCQSMRAGLVAGVLACETHQDYVSRDLLEKLVKETEEQIDWLESQLWLIEQTGLANFLQSMV
;
A
#
# COMPACT_ATOMS: atom_id res chain seq x y z
N MET A 1 22.14 4.22 15.98
CA MET A 1 22.87 5.17 15.12
C MET A 1 21.96 6.32 14.70
N GLN A 2 22.50 7.49 14.45
CA GLN A 2 21.68 8.63 14.03
C GLN A 2 21.51 8.63 12.52
N GLY A 3 20.25 8.59 12.10
CA GLY A 3 19.93 8.78 10.69
C GLY A 3 19.74 10.26 10.36
N HIS A 4 19.84 10.62 9.09
CA HIS A 4 19.55 11.98 8.64
C HIS A 4 18.07 12.32 8.85
N PRO A 5 17.73 13.55 9.34
CA PRO A 5 16.33 13.93 9.56
C PRO A 5 15.43 13.77 8.32
N ASP A 6 15.94 14.05 7.12
CA ASP A 6 15.17 13.89 5.88
C ASP A 6 14.82 12.43 5.60
N VAL A 7 15.76 11.51 5.87
CA VAL A 7 15.54 10.07 5.70
C VAL A 7 14.50 9.58 6.70
N LYS A 8 14.62 9.98 7.96
CA LYS A 8 13.63 9.62 9.01
C LYS A 8 12.24 10.13 8.66
N ARG A 9 12.13 11.35 8.13
CA ARG A 9 10.86 11.91 7.69
C ARG A 9 10.25 11.10 6.56
N GLN A 10 11.05 10.72 5.55
CA GLN A 10 10.58 9.90 4.42
C GLN A 10 10.14 8.51 4.86
N LEU A 11 10.86 7.90 5.79
CA LEU A 11 10.46 6.61 6.35
C LEU A 11 9.12 6.72 7.09
N ASN A 12 8.90 7.80 7.84
CA ASN A 12 7.62 8.04 8.51
C ASN A 12 6.50 8.34 7.51
N GLU A 13 6.76 9.03 6.40
CA GLU A 13 5.77 9.21 5.33
C GLU A 13 5.39 7.87 4.70
N ALA A 14 6.37 7.00 4.44
CA ALA A 14 6.11 5.65 3.96
C ALA A 14 5.29 4.84 4.96
N LEU A 15 5.59 4.95 6.26
CA LEU A 15 4.85 4.29 7.33
C LEU A 15 3.39 4.76 7.35
N LYS A 16 3.15 6.07 7.25
CA LYS A 16 1.80 6.63 7.18
C LYS A 16 0.99 6.00 6.04
N GLY A 17 1.60 5.87 4.87
CA GLY A 17 0.96 5.24 3.71
C GLY A 17 0.57 3.79 3.99
N GLN A 18 1.47 3.01 4.58
CA GLN A 18 1.19 1.61 4.90
C GLN A 18 0.10 1.46 5.97
N LEU A 19 0.13 2.28 7.01
CA LEU A 19 -0.89 2.24 8.07
C LEU A 19 -2.28 2.59 7.53
N THR A 20 -2.35 3.57 6.64
CA THR A 20 -3.59 3.94 5.96
C THR A 20 -4.09 2.79 5.08
N ALA A 21 -3.19 2.18 4.32
CA ALA A 21 -3.50 1.07 3.42
C ALA A 21 -4.00 -0.17 4.18
N ILE A 22 -3.43 -0.48 5.35
CA ILE A 22 -3.90 -1.58 6.20
C ILE A 22 -5.41 -1.46 6.44
N ASN A 23 -5.85 -0.29 6.88
CA ASN A 23 -7.25 -0.06 7.22
C ASN A 23 -8.15 -0.11 5.98
N GLN A 24 -7.72 0.50 4.87
CA GLN A 24 -8.51 0.53 3.64
C GLN A 24 -8.69 -0.87 3.06
N TYR A 25 -7.61 -1.62 2.91
CA TYR A 25 -7.69 -2.98 2.35
C TYR A 25 -8.47 -3.92 3.25
N PHE A 26 -8.31 -3.78 4.56
CA PHE A 26 -9.07 -4.60 5.52
C PHE A 26 -10.57 -4.38 5.38
N LEU A 27 -11.02 -3.14 5.34
CA LEU A 27 -12.45 -2.84 5.18
C LEU A 27 -12.95 -3.29 3.80
N HIS A 28 -12.21 -3.02 2.73
CA HIS A 28 -12.57 -3.48 1.38
C HIS A 28 -12.69 -5.00 1.33
N ALA A 29 -11.79 -5.73 2.02
CA ALA A 29 -11.86 -7.19 2.10
C ALA A 29 -13.19 -7.63 2.70
N ARG A 30 -13.58 -7.07 3.83
CA ARG A 30 -14.81 -7.47 4.53
C ARG A 30 -16.06 -7.07 3.76
N MET A 31 -16.03 -5.94 3.06
CA MET A 31 -17.12 -5.54 2.17
C MET A 31 -17.31 -6.55 1.04
N CYS A 32 -16.22 -6.94 0.37
CA CYS A 32 -16.26 -7.95 -0.68
C CYS A 32 -16.76 -9.29 -0.14
N GLY A 33 -16.31 -9.69 1.05
CA GLY A 33 -16.77 -10.91 1.70
C GLY A 33 -18.27 -10.89 1.98
N SER A 34 -18.80 -9.74 2.41
CA SER A 34 -20.24 -9.59 2.67
C SER A 34 -21.08 -9.68 1.40
N TRP A 35 -20.49 -9.40 0.23
CA TRP A 35 -21.17 -9.53 -1.06
C TRP A 35 -21.01 -10.94 -1.67
N GLY A 36 -20.33 -11.85 -0.98
CA GLY A 36 -20.08 -13.20 -1.48
C GLY A 36 -18.91 -13.30 -2.45
N LEU A 37 -18.10 -12.27 -2.56
CA LEU A 37 -16.95 -12.20 -3.47
C LEU A 37 -15.69 -12.66 -2.74
N GLU A 38 -15.61 -13.96 -2.46
CA GLU A 38 -14.58 -14.53 -1.59
C GLU A 38 -13.16 -14.37 -2.14
N HIS A 39 -12.97 -14.46 -3.45
CA HIS A 39 -11.65 -14.26 -4.05
C HIS A 39 -11.14 -12.83 -3.85
N LEU A 40 -12.00 -11.83 -3.97
CA LEU A 40 -11.64 -10.44 -3.68
C LEU A 40 -11.40 -10.23 -2.19
N ASN A 41 -12.24 -10.81 -1.33
CA ASN A 41 -12.03 -10.75 0.12
C ASN A 41 -10.64 -11.26 0.49
N GLN A 42 -10.25 -12.43 -0.02
CA GLN A 42 -8.94 -13.01 0.27
C GLN A 42 -7.79 -12.14 -0.26
N ARG A 43 -7.93 -11.60 -1.46
CA ARG A 43 -6.90 -10.76 -2.07
C ARG A 43 -6.71 -9.45 -1.31
N GLU A 44 -7.80 -8.76 -1.00
CA GLU A 44 -7.76 -7.51 -0.25
C GLU A 44 -7.21 -7.73 1.17
N TYR A 45 -7.62 -8.81 1.83
CA TYR A 45 -7.10 -9.19 3.14
C TYR A 45 -5.59 -9.43 3.08
N LYS A 46 -5.13 -10.15 2.06
CA LYS A 46 -3.71 -10.41 1.85
C LYS A 46 -2.93 -9.11 1.69
N TYR A 47 -3.48 -8.14 0.96
CA TYR A 47 -2.85 -6.82 0.80
C TYR A 47 -2.78 -6.06 2.12
N SER A 48 -3.80 -6.16 2.97
CA SER A 48 -3.77 -5.57 4.31
C SER A 48 -2.64 -6.15 5.16
N ILE A 49 -2.48 -7.48 5.14
CA ILE A 49 -1.40 -8.16 5.88
C ILE A 49 -0.02 -7.78 5.32
N LYS A 50 0.13 -7.69 4.00
CA LYS A 50 1.40 -7.24 3.40
C LYS A 50 1.75 -5.81 3.81
N ALA A 51 0.77 -4.92 3.86
CA ALA A 51 0.99 -3.55 4.33
C ALA A 51 1.43 -3.51 5.79
N MET A 52 0.86 -4.38 6.63
CA MET A 52 1.28 -4.52 8.04
C MET A 52 2.74 -4.97 8.14
N LYS A 53 3.15 -5.95 7.35
CA LYS A 53 4.54 -6.42 7.33
C LYS A 53 5.50 -5.33 6.86
N ARG A 54 5.10 -4.51 5.88
CA ARG A 54 5.90 -3.37 5.43
C ARG A 54 6.02 -2.31 6.53
N ALA A 55 4.91 -2.04 7.23
CA ALA A 55 4.92 -1.12 8.36
C ALA A 55 5.90 -1.59 9.45
N ASP A 56 5.93 -2.88 9.75
CA ASP A 56 6.86 -3.47 10.70
C ASP A 56 8.33 -3.21 10.31
N LEU A 57 8.68 -3.46 9.05
CA LEU A 57 10.03 -3.19 8.54
C LEU A 57 10.41 -1.71 8.63
N LEU A 58 9.47 -0.82 8.33
CA LEU A 58 9.69 0.63 8.41
C LEU A 58 9.90 1.08 9.87
N ILE A 59 9.10 0.57 10.79
CA ILE A 59 9.23 0.88 12.22
C ILE A 59 10.60 0.45 12.73
N GLU A 60 11.01 -0.77 12.40
CA GLU A 60 12.31 -1.31 12.79
C GLU A 60 13.45 -0.43 12.28
N ARG A 61 13.37 0.00 11.02
CA ARG A 61 14.42 0.85 10.44
C ARG A 61 14.45 2.25 11.08
N ILE A 62 13.28 2.86 11.33
CA ILE A 62 13.18 4.17 11.99
C ILE A 62 13.81 4.10 13.39
N LEU A 63 13.51 3.06 14.15
CA LEU A 63 14.07 2.88 15.50
C LEU A 63 15.58 2.71 15.46
N LEU A 64 16.11 1.95 14.50
CA LEU A 64 17.55 1.78 14.33
C LEU A 64 18.24 3.12 14.07
N LEU A 65 17.60 4.00 13.33
CA LEU A 65 18.12 5.34 12.99
C LEU A 65 17.89 6.38 14.09
N ALA A 66 17.48 5.96 15.27
CA ALA A 66 17.15 6.81 16.41
C ALA A 66 16.01 7.80 16.10
N GLY A 67 15.07 7.37 15.26
CA GLY A 67 13.85 8.11 14.97
C GLY A 67 12.70 7.63 15.85
N LEU A 68 11.58 8.36 15.81
CA LEU A 68 10.35 7.99 16.49
C LEU A 68 9.31 7.61 15.43
N PRO A 69 8.89 6.33 15.36
CA PRO A 69 7.82 5.94 14.44
C PRO A 69 6.51 6.66 14.79
N ASN A 70 5.88 7.24 13.78
CA ASN A 70 4.61 7.94 13.97
C ASN A 70 3.44 7.05 13.54
N LEU A 71 2.72 6.48 14.55
CA LEU A 71 1.56 5.63 14.31
C LEU A 71 0.23 6.39 14.42
N GLN A 72 0.26 7.67 14.79
CA GLN A 72 -0.93 8.49 14.98
C GLN A 72 -1.33 9.26 13.72
N ASP A 73 -0.38 9.52 12.83
CA ASP A 73 -0.63 10.26 11.59
C ASP A 73 -1.10 9.30 10.51
N LEU A 74 -2.41 9.27 10.28
CA LEU A 74 -3.04 8.44 9.26
C LEU A 74 -3.57 9.32 8.13
N GLY A 75 -3.47 8.81 6.90
CA GLY A 75 -4.07 9.44 5.74
C GLY A 75 -5.57 9.19 5.64
N LYS A 76 -6.20 9.88 4.72
CA LYS A 76 -7.62 9.70 4.44
C LYS A 76 -7.84 8.34 3.75
N LEU A 77 -8.85 7.60 4.23
CA LEU A 77 -9.29 6.37 3.58
C LEU A 77 -10.14 6.70 2.35
N LEU A 78 -9.91 5.97 1.28
CA LEU A 78 -10.72 6.04 0.06
C LEU A 78 -11.54 4.75 -0.03
N ILE A 79 -12.68 4.73 0.66
CA ILE A 79 -13.52 3.55 0.73
C ILE A 79 -14.50 3.54 -0.45
N GLY A 80 -14.50 2.44 -1.23
CA GLY A 80 -15.40 2.26 -2.35
C GLY A 80 -16.75 1.69 -1.89
N GLU A 81 -17.81 2.00 -2.64
CA GLU A 81 -19.14 1.51 -2.35
C GLU A 81 -19.53 0.31 -3.22
N ASP A 82 -18.79 0.09 -4.32
CA ASP A 82 -18.92 -1.06 -5.19
C ASP A 82 -17.56 -1.56 -5.64
N VAL A 83 -17.50 -2.69 -6.34
CA VAL A 83 -16.24 -3.32 -6.72
C VAL A 83 -15.38 -2.44 -7.64
N PRO A 84 -15.91 -1.84 -8.72
CA PRO A 84 -15.09 -0.95 -9.53
C PRO A 84 -14.49 0.22 -8.75
N GLU A 85 -15.26 0.81 -7.85
CA GLU A 85 -14.79 1.91 -7.01
C GLU A 85 -13.74 1.46 -6.00
N ILE A 86 -13.92 0.28 -5.38
CA ILE A 86 -12.93 -0.34 -4.49
C ILE A 86 -11.60 -0.49 -5.22
N LEU A 87 -11.60 -1.11 -6.40
CA LEU A 87 -10.39 -1.35 -7.17
C LEU A 87 -9.75 -0.04 -7.63
N GLY A 88 -10.55 0.93 -8.08
CA GLY A 88 -10.07 2.24 -8.49
C GLY A 88 -9.46 3.04 -7.34
N ASN A 89 -10.08 2.99 -6.16
CA ASN A 89 -9.58 3.67 -4.97
C ASN A 89 -8.29 3.02 -4.44
N ASP A 90 -8.20 1.70 -4.47
CA ASP A 90 -6.97 0.98 -4.13
C ASP A 90 -5.84 1.33 -5.08
N LEU A 91 -6.14 1.43 -6.38
CA LEU A 91 -5.16 1.85 -7.38
C LEU A 91 -4.64 3.27 -7.10
N GLN A 92 -5.54 4.19 -6.78
CA GLN A 92 -5.17 5.57 -6.45
C GLN A 92 -4.25 5.62 -5.22
N VAL A 93 -4.56 4.85 -4.18
CA VAL A 93 -3.72 4.75 -2.97
C VAL A 93 -2.34 4.18 -3.32
N CYS A 94 -2.28 3.12 -4.13
CA CYS A 94 -1.01 2.53 -4.56
C CYS A 94 -0.16 3.50 -5.36
N GLN A 95 -0.77 4.25 -6.28
CA GLN A 95 -0.06 5.25 -7.07
C GLN A 95 0.51 6.36 -6.19
N SER A 96 -0.26 6.82 -5.21
CA SER A 96 0.19 7.82 -4.25
C SER A 96 1.34 7.29 -3.38
N MET A 97 1.21 6.06 -2.87
CA MET A 97 2.27 5.43 -2.09
C MET A 97 3.56 5.26 -2.91
N ARG A 98 3.43 4.84 -4.17
CA ARG A 98 4.59 4.69 -5.05
C ARG A 98 5.34 6.00 -5.20
N ALA A 99 4.63 7.10 -5.46
CA ALA A 99 5.25 8.42 -5.60
C ALA A 99 6.02 8.82 -4.33
N GLY A 100 5.45 8.59 -3.16
CA GLY A 100 6.10 8.86 -1.88
C GLY A 100 7.33 7.99 -1.64
N LEU A 101 7.25 6.71 -1.99
CA LEU A 101 8.37 5.77 -1.86
C LEU A 101 9.53 6.17 -2.78
N VAL A 102 9.25 6.58 -4.01
CA VAL A 102 10.29 7.06 -4.96
C VAL A 102 10.97 8.31 -4.42
N ALA A 103 10.21 9.25 -3.88
CA ALA A 103 10.78 10.44 -3.23
C ALA A 103 11.69 10.04 -2.06
N GLY A 104 11.29 9.03 -1.30
CA GLY A 104 12.08 8.49 -0.20
C GLY A 104 13.39 7.86 -0.66
N VAL A 105 13.37 7.10 -1.77
CA VAL A 105 14.57 6.52 -2.38
C VAL A 105 15.57 7.62 -2.74
N LEU A 106 15.10 8.68 -3.39
CA LEU A 106 15.96 9.81 -3.77
C LEU A 106 16.58 10.50 -2.54
N ALA A 107 15.81 10.70 -1.48
CA ALA A 107 16.33 11.28 -0.25
C ALA A 107 17.40 10.38 0.39
N CYS A 108 17.19 9.07 0.39
CA CYS A 108 18.17 8.12 0.91
C CYS A 108 19.49 8.16 0.10
N GLU A 109 19.41 8.25 -1.22
CA GLU A 109 20.59 8.38 -2.07
C GLU A 109 21.35 9.67 -1.77
N THR A 110 20.62 10.79 -1.63
CA THR A 110 21.24 12.09 -1.32
C THR A 110 22.04 12.04 -0.03
N HIS A 111 21.56 11.31 0.97
CA HIS A 111 22.21 11.22 2.29
C HIS A 111 23.01 9.92 2.47
N GLN A 112 23.23 9.17 1.40
CA GLN A 112 24.06 7.95 1.39
C GLN A 112 23.56 6.87 2.36
N ASP A 113 22.24 6.84 2.61
CA ASP A 113 21.61 5.78 3.39
C ASP A 113 21.10 4.68 2.44
N TYR A 114 22.04 3.83 2.03
CA TYR A 114 21.78 2.81 1.02
C TYR A 114 20.93 1.66 1.56
N VAL A 115 20.96 1.41 2.86
CA VAL A 115 20.13 0.35 3.48
C VAL A 115 18.66 0.77 3.53
N SER A 116 18.38 2.02 3.92
CA SER A 116 17.02 2.56 3.84
C SER A 116 16.53 2.63 2.39
N ARG A 117 17.42 3.01 1.46
CA ARG A 117 17.09 3.01 0.03
C ARG A 117 16.66 1.62 -0.44
N ASP A 118 17.42 0.58 -0.10
CA ASP A 118 17.11 -0.79 -0.51
C ASP A 118 15.76 -1.25 0.05
N LEU A 119 15.44 -0.91 1.30
CA LEU A 119 14.15 -1.19 1.89
C LEU A 119 13.03 -0.50 1.09
N LEU A 120 13.18 0.80 0.81
CA LEU A 120 12.15 1.55 0.08
C LEU A 120 12.03 1.07 -1.37
N GLU A 121 13.12 0.70 -2.04
CA GLU A 121 13.08 0.12 -3.38
C GLU A 121 12.30 -1.19 -3.41
N LYS A 122 12.48 -2.04 -2.41
CA LYS A 122 11.69 -3.27 -2.28
C LYS A 122 10.20 -2.96 -2.18
N LEU A 123 9.85 -1.93 -1.41
CA LEU A 123 8.45 -1.51 -1.27
C LEU A 123 7.90 -0.92 -2.58
N VAL A 124 8.73 -0.20 -3.33
CA VAL A 124 8.35 0.28 -4.68
C VAL A 124 8.00 -0.90 -5.58
N LYS A 125 8.86 -1.91 -5.62
CA LYS A 125 8.64 -3.11 -6.45
C LYS A 125 7.33 -3.81 -6.08
N GLU A 126 7.09 -4.04 -4.80
CA GLU A 126 5.87 -4.70 -4.34
C GLU A 126 4.63 -3.86 -4.64
N THR A 127 4.74 -2.52 -4.53
CA THR A 127 3.65 -1.60 -4.86
C THR A 127 3.34 -1.64 -6.36
N GLU A 128 4.35 -1.69 -7.21
CA GLU A 128 4.16 -1.81 -8.66
C GLU A 128 3.49 -3.12 -9.04
N GLU A 129 3.82 -4.23 -8.38
CA GLU A 129 3.14 -5.51 -8.58
C GLU A 129 1.64 -5.41 -8.24
N GLN A 130 1.32 -4.71 -7.16
CA GLN A 130 -0.07 -4.47 -6.77
C GLN A 130 -0.80 -3.56 -7.77
N ILE A 131 -0.14 -2.50 -8.24
CA ILE A 131 -0.67 -1.61 -9.28
C ILE A 131 -1.01 -2.42 -10.52
N ASP A 132 -0.09 -3.26 -10.97
CA ASP A 132 -0.30 -4.11 -12.15
C ASP A 132 -1.52 -5.02 -11.99
N TRP A 133 -1.65 -5.65 -10.83
CA TRP A 133 -2.81 -6.50 -10.56
C TRP A 133 -4.12 -5.68 -10.60
N LEU A 134 -4.15 -4.52 -9.96
CA LEU A 134 -5.35 -3.66 -9.92
C LEU A 134 -5.74 -3.17 -11.32
N GLU A 135 -4.77 -2.73 -12.10
CA GLU A 135 -4.99 -2.32 -13.49
C GLU A 135 -5.55 -3.47 -14.32
N SER A 136 -5.03 -4.68 -14.11
CA SER A 136 -5.52 -5.88 -14.80
C SER A 136 -6.97 -6.20 -14.44
N GLN A 137 -7.36 -6.05 -13.17
CA GLN A 137 -8.76 -6.29 -12.76
C GLN A 137 -9.70 -5.26 -13.39
N LEU A 138 -9.32 -3.99 -13.39
CA LEU A 138 -10.13 -2.93 -14.03
C LEU A 138 -10.26 -3.17 -15.53
N TRP A 139 -9.19 -3.59 -16.19
CA TRP A 139 -9.22 -3.97 -17.60
C TRP A 139 -10.18 -5.14 -17.85
N LEU A 140 -10.15 -6.17 -17.01
CA LEU A 140 -11.06 -7.31 -17.13
C LEU A 140 -12.53 -6.90 -16.99
N ILE A 141 -12.84 -6.00 -16.07
CA ILE A 141 -14.19 -5.46 -15.92
C ILE A 141 -14.65 -4.79 -17.22
N GLU A 142 -13.77 -3.97 -17.81
CA GLU A 142 -14.07 -3.28 -19.08
C GLU A 142 -14.28 -4.26 -20.22
N GLN A 143 -13.45 -5.30 -20.32
CA GLN A 143 -13.49 -6.24 -21.44
C GLN A 143 -14.60 -7.28 -21.32
N THR A 144 -14.88 -7.77 -20.12
CA THR A 144 -15.83 -8.88 -19.90
C THR A 144 -17.18 -8.44 -19.36
N GLY A 145 -17.28 -7.21 -18.88
CA GLY A 145 -18.45 -6.71 -18.17
C GLY A 145 -18.43 -7.03 -16.68
N LEU A 146 -19.04 -6.17 -15.87
CA LEU A 146 -19.01 -6.29 -14.43
C LEU A 146 -19.60 -7.62 -13.93
N ALA A 147 -20.74 -8.04 -14.49
CA ALA A 147 -21.41 -9.27 -14.06
C ALA A 147 -20.52 -10.50 -14.24
N ASN A 148 -19.84 -10.61 -15.36
CA ASN A 148 -18.91 -11.73 -15.62
C ASN A 148 -17.70 -11.65 -14.68
N PHE A 149 -17.16 -10.46 -14.47
CA PHE A 149 -16.05 -10.26 -13.54
C PHE A 149 -16.43 -10.71 -12.13
N LEU A 150 -17.59 -10.24 -11.63
CA LEU A 150 -18.05 -10.60 -10.28
C LEU A 150 -18.24 -12.12 -10.14
N GLN A 151 -18.76 -12.78 -11.18
CA GLN A 151 -18.94 -14.24 -11.20
C GLN A 151 -17.59 -14.95 -11.00
N SER A 152 -16.52 -14.41 -11.57
CA SER A 152 -15.18 -15.00 -11.43
C SER A 152 -14.57 -14.81 -10.04
N MET A 153 -15.15 -13.93 -9.21
CA MET A 153 -14.63 -13.59 -7.88
C MET A 153 -15.42 -14.23 -6.72
N VAL A 154 -16.45 -14.96 -7.04
CA VAL A 154 -17.29 -15.69 -6.06
C VAL A 154 -16.50 -16.77 -5.30
#